data_3d21f7a49d9a7ff28b00b30a799043b6
#
_entry.id   3d21f7a49d9a7ff28b00b30a799043b6
#
_cell.length_a   1.000
_cell.length_b   1.000
_cell.length_c   1.000
_cell.angle_alpha   90.00
_cell.angle_beta   90.00
_cell.angle_gamma   90.00
#
_symmetry.space_group_name_H-M   'P 1'
#
loop_
_entity.id
_entity.type
_entity.pdbx_description
1 polymer ?
#
loop_
_entity_poly.entity_id
_entity_poly.type
_entity_poly.pdbx_seq_one_letter_code
_entity_poly.pdbx_strand_id
1 'polypeptide(L)'
;MTGVQTCALPIYSNNLNCTLNILDVMRRYDCHNIIFSSSATVYGDPASVPIREDFPVGATTNPYGTTKVFTERILTDCCKADPELNVALLRYFNPIGAHPSGKIGEDPNGIPNNLVPYIAKVAVGKLEKVHVYGNDYPTPDGTGVRDYIHVVDLARGHVAAIKKLEEKPGLFICNLGTGHGYSVLDVIHAFSKACGKELPYVIDPRRPGDIAECWCDPSKAKRELGWEAEYGIDEMCRDSWNWQSHNPDGYKTAE
;
A
#
# COMPACT_ATOMS: atom_id res chain seq x y z
N MET A 1 7.79 10.92 2.51
CA MET A 1 7.97 10.80 1.02
C MET A 1 8.93 11.79 0.40
N THR A 2 9.58 12.65 1.17
CA THR A 2 10.51 13.67 0.65
C THR A 2 11.78 13.10 0.00
N GLY A 3 12.30 11.96 0.47
CA GLY A 3 13.48 11.33 -0.15
C GLY A 3 13.23 10.68 -1.53
N VAL A 4 11.98 10.34 -1.85
CA VAL A 4 11.59 9.75 -3.14
C VAL A 4 11.50 10.79 -4.26
N GLN A 5 11.29 12.06 -3.92
CA GLN A 5 11.17 13.15 -4.91
C GLN A 5 12.51 13.70 -5.36
N THR A 6 13.58 13.58 -4.56
CA THR A 6 14.90 14.17 -4.87
C THR A 6 15.79 13.31 -5.77
N CYS A 7 15.44 12.03 -6.01
CA CYS A 7 16.22 11.10 -6.81
C CYS A 7 15.31 10.22 -7.70
N ALA A 8 14.59 10.84 -8.63
CA ALA A 8 13.64 10.15 -9.51
C ALA A 8 14.28 9.06 -10.37
N LEU A 9 15.48 9.31 -10.92
CA LEU A 9 16.14 8.40 -11.85
C LEU A 9 16.40 7.00 -11.29
N PRO A 10 16.93 6.80 -10.06
CA PRO A 10 17.09 5.48 -9.48
C PRO A 10 15.78 4.72 -9.32
N ILE A 11 14.66 5.41 -9.00
CA ILE A 11 13.34 4.78 -8.87
C ILE A 11 12.85 4.28 -10.22
N TYR A 12 12.94 5.11 -11.26
CA TYR A 12 12.59 4.69 -12.63
C TYR A 12 13.46 3.53 -13.08
N SER A 13 14.78 3.66 -12.96
CA SER A 13 15.72 2.62 -13.36
C SER A 13 15.45 1.29 -12.64
N ASN A 14 15.30 1.32 -11.32
CA ASN A 14 15.04 0.10 -10.55
C ASN A 14 13.69 -0.55 -10.92
N ASN A 15 12.60 0.21 -10.90
CA ASN A 15 11.26 -0.35 -11.05
C ASN A 15 10.98 -0.82 -12.49
N LEU A 16 11.38 -0.05 -13.50
CA LEU A 16 11.11 -0.41 -14.89
C LEU A 16 12.05 -1.49 -15.40
N ASN A 17 13.35 -1.40 -15.13
CA ASN A 17 14.30 -2.42 -15.56
C ASN A 17 14.01 -3.77 -14.89
N CYS A 18 13.63 -3.78 -13.61
CA CYS A 18 13.21 -5.00 -12.92
C CYS A 18 12.04 -5.67 -13.66
N THR A 19 11.01 -4.90 -14.00
CA THR A 19 9.85 -5.42 -14.74
C THR A 19 10.24 -5.99 -16.10
N LEU A 20 11.05 -5.26 -16.88
CA LEU A 20 11.50 -5.70 -18.21
C LEU A 20 12.34 -6.99 -18.12
N ASN A 21 13.23 -7.07 -17.13
CA ASN A 21 14.05 -8.28 -16.91
C ASN A 21 13.19 -9.49 -16.52
N ILE A 22 12.17 -9.29 -15.67
CA ILE A 22 11.24 -10.37 -15.30
C ILE A 22 10.49 -10.86 -16.53
N LEU A 23 9.95 -9.97 -17.36
CA LEU A 23 9.23 -10.34 -18.58
C LEU A 23 10.13 -11.09 -19.58
N ASP A 24 11.41 -10.69 -19.73
CA ASP A 24 12.35 -11.41 -20.58
C ASP A 24 12.65 -12.82 -20.04
N VAL A 25 12.81 -12.97 -18.73
CA VAL A 25 13.00 -14.28 -18.10
C VAL A 25 11.73 -15.13 -18.23
N MET A 26 10.55 -14.59 -17.99
CA MET A 26 9.28 -15.30 -18.15
C MET A 26 9.15 -15.87 -19.58
N ARG A 27 9.44 -15.07 -20.61
CA ARG A 27 9.43 -15.51 -22.00
C ARG A 27 10.41 -16.65 -22.26
N ARG A 28 11.64 -16.60 -21.69
CA ARG A 28 12.66 -17.64 -21.87
C ARG A 28 12.31 -18.96 -21.22
N TYR A 29 11.52 -18.93 -20.12
CA TYR A 29 11.17 -20.10 -19.33
C TYR A 29 9.71 -20.51 -19.46
N ASP A 30 9.01 -20.01 -20.48
CA ASP A 30 7.62 -20.38 -20.77
C ASP A 30 6.68 -20.14 -19.58
N CYS A 31 6.88 -19.01 -18.88
CA CYS A 31 6.06 -18.61 -17.73
C CYS A 31 5.04 -17.56 -18.18
N HIS A 32 3.75 -17.91 -18.13
CA HIS A 32 2.68 -17.07 -18.67
C HIS A 32 1.84 -16.34 -17.63
N ASN A 33 2.13 -16.48 -16.35
CA ASN A 33 1.33 -15.86 -15.29
C ASN A 33 2.17 -14.87 -14.48
N ILE A 34 1.67 -13.64 -14.31
CA ILE A 34 2.31 -12.63 -13.46
C ILE A 34 1.27 -11.88 -12.62
N ILE A 35 1.57 -11.70 -11.34
CA ILE A 35 0.85 -10.80 -10.45
C ILE A 35 1.74 -9.61 -10.19
N PHE A 36 1.24 -8.43 -10.52
CA PHE A 36 1.93 -7.18 -10.26
C PHE A 36 1.31 -6.45 -9.07
N SER A 37 2.11 -6.25 -8.04
CA SER A 37 1.79 -5.40 -6.91
C SER A 37 1.80 -3.93 -7.36
N SER A 38 0.65 -3.46 -7.86
CA SER A 38 0.44 -2.07 -8.23
C SER A 38 0.07 -1.23 -6.99
N SER A 39 -0.47 -0.06 -7.17
CA SER A 39 -0.74 0.87 -6.07
C SER A 39 -1.92 1.79 -6.40
N ALA A 40 -2.70 2.18 -5.41
CA ALA A 40 -3.71 3.23 -5.53
C ALA A 40 -3.12 4.58 -6.02
N THR A 41 -1.81 4.79 -5.89
CA THR A 41 -1.15 6.00 -6.40
C THR A 41 -1.26 6.17 -7.93
N VAL A 42 -1.61 5.11 -8.68
CA VAL A 42 -1.86 5.20 -10.13
C VAL A 42 -3.06 6.07 -10.47
N TYR A 43 -4.01 6.23 -9.55
CA TYR A 43 -5.19 7.08 -9.73
C TYR A 43 -4.90 8.58 -9.55
N GLY A 44 -3.77 8.93 -8.92
CA GLY A 44 -3.43 10.33 -8.62
C GLY A 44 -4.40 10.92 -7.59
N ASP A 45 -4.91 12.13 -7.91
CA ASP A 45 -5.98 12.79 -7.15
C ASP A 45 -7.33 12.41 -7.76
N PRO A 46 -8.09 11.50 -7.16
CA PRO A 46 -9.32 11.00 -7.75
C PRO A 46 -10.43 12.04 -7.66
N ALA A 47 -11.28 12.11 -8.70
CA ALA A 47 -12.40 13.05 -8.73
C ALA A 47 -13.47 12.76 -7.67
N SER A 48 -13.52 11.53 -7.16
CA SER A 48 -14.45 11.10 -6.11
C SER A 48 -13.97 9.81 -5.44
N VAL A 49 -14.55 9.50 -4.30
CA VAL A 49 -14.40 8.23 -3.58
C VAL A 49 -15.81 7.61 -3.39
N PRO A 50 -15.95 6.28 -3.31
CA PRO A 50 -14.92 5.24 -3.41
C PRO A 50 -14.33 5.10 -4.81
N ILE A 51 -13.03 4.76 -4.90
CA ILE A 51 -12.29 4.61 -6.15
C ILE A 51 -12.55 3.23 -6.75
N ARG A 52 -12.97 3.19 -8.02
CA ARG A 52 -13.18 1.95 -8.77
C ARG A 52 -12.08 1.74 -9.80
N GLU A 53 -11.93 0.51 -10.29
CA GLU A 53 -10.90 0.14 -11.25
C GLU A 53 -11.05 0.80 -12.62
N ASP A 54 -12.25 1.28 -12.96
CA ASP A 54 -12.56 2.02 -14.19
C ASP A 54 -12.20 3.52 -14.14
N PHE A 55 -11.72 4.01 -12.98
CA PHE A 55 -11.29 5.40 -12.85
C PHE A 55 -10.02 5.66 -13.67
N PRO A 56 -9.86 6.89 -14.19
CA PRO A 56 -8.67 7.28 -14.92
C PRO A 56 -7.39 7.05 -14.11
N VAL A 57 -6.34 6.62 -14.79
CA VAL A 57 -4.99 6.46 -14.21
C VAL A 57 -4.00 7.33 -14.96
N GLY A 58 -2.90 7.72 -14.30
CA GLY A 58 -1.79 8.43 -14.95
C GLY A 58 -1.54 9.83 -14.41
N ALA A 59 -2.49 10.50 -13.79
CA ALA A 59 -2.31 11.83 -13.17
C ALA A 59 -1.60 11.73 -11.81
N THR A 60 -0.44 11.07 -11.78
CA THR A 60 0.31 10.78 -10.55
C THR A 60 1.01 12.01 -9.99
N THR A 61 1.10 12.11 -8.67
CA THR A 61 1.69 13.24 -7.95
C THR A 61 3.16 13.04 -7.58
N ASN A 62 3.73 11.86 -7.89
CA ASN A 62 5.11 11.53 -7.54
C ASN A 62 5.72 10.47 -8.48
N PRO A 63 7.08 10.38 -8.57
CA PRO A 63 7.77 9.43 -9.44
C PRO A 63 7.43 7.96 -9.16
N TYR A 64 7.20 7.57 -7.90
CA TYR A 64 6.83 6.20 -7.57
C TYR A 64 5.49 5.81 -8.22
N GLY A 65 4.46 6.63 -8.07
CA GLY A 65 3.16 6.41 -8.73
C GLY A 65 3.33 6.32 -10.25
N THR A 66 4.14 7.20 -10.84
CA THR A 66 4.42 7.18 -12.28
C THR A 66 5.07 5.87 -12.73
N THR A 67 6.01 5.31 -11.94
CA THR A 67 6.60 3.98 -12.29
C THR A 67 5.55 2.87 -12.26
N LYS A 68 4.59 2.93 -11.33
CA LYS A 68 3.50 1.94 -11.29
C LYS A 68 2.60 2.05 -12.53
N VAL A 69 2.24 3.27 -12.96
CA VAL A 69 1.49 3.50 -14.20
C VAL A 69 2.24 2.97 -15.42
N PHE A 70 3.53 3.24 -15.55
CA PHE A 70 4.33 2.74 -16.67
C PHE A 70 4.42 1.22 -16.65
N THR A 71 4.59 0.59 -15.50
CA THR A 71 4.61 -0.86 -15.38
C THR A 71 3.25 -1.47 -15.75
N GLU A 72 2.12 -0.90 -15.28
CA GLU A 72 0.79 -1.35 -15.70
C GLU A 72 0.62 -1.25 -17.22
N ARG A 73 1.12 -0.18 -17.83
CA ARG A 73 1.06 0.01 -19.28
C ARG A 73 1.89 -1.03 -20.03
N ILE A 74 3.15 -1.26 -19.61
CA ILE A 74 4.03 -2.29 -20.18
C ILE A 74 3.36 -3.67 -20.13
N LEU A 75 2.88 -4.07 -18.94
CA LEU A 75 2.23 -5.36 -18.74
C LEU A 75 0.94 -5.50 -19.57
N THR A 76 0.16 -4.43 -19.68
CA THR A 76 -1.06 -4.40 -20.50
C THR A 76 -0.74 -4.58 -21.99
N ASP A 77 0.29 -3.91 -22.49
CA ASP A 77 0.69 -4.01 -23.91
C ASP A 77 1.30 -5.38 -24.20
N CYS A 78 2.09 -5.96 -23.29
CA CYS A 78 2.58 -7.35 -23.41
C CYS A 78 1.44 -8.36 -23.44
N CYS A 79 0.45 -8.22 -22.55
CA CYS A 79 -0.72 -9.09 -22.51
C CYS A 79 -1.57 -9.02 -23.77
N LYS A 80 -1.65 -7.85 -24.43
CA LYS A 80 -2.33 -7.70 -25.72
C LYS A 80 -1.57 -8.34 -26.87
N ALA A 81 -0.24 -8.34 -26.79
CA ALA A 81 0.63 -8.90 -27.84
C ALA A 81 0.77 -10.41 -27.75
N ASP A 82 0.63 -10.98 -26.54
CA ASP A 82 0.74 -12.40 -26.25
C ASP A 82 -0.56 -12.92 -25.59
N PRO A 83 -1.42 -13.64 -26.32
CA PRO A 83 -2.66 -14.17 -25.77
C PRO A 83 -2.50 -15.24 -24.67
N GLU A 84 -1.31 -15.82 -24.51
CA GLU A 84 -1.04 -16.79 -23.46
C GLU A 84 -0.64 -16.11 -22.15
N LEU A 85 -0.20 -14.84 -22.19
CA LEU A 85 0.20 -14.08 -21.00
C LEU A 85 -1.02 -13.65 -20.19
N ASN A 86 -1.06 -14.03 -18.93
CA ASN A 86 -2.08 -13.63 -17.96
C ASN A 86 -1.46 -12.70 -16.91
N VAL A 87 -2.06 -11.54 -16.73
CA VAL A 87 -1.56 -10.47 -15.87
C VAL A 87 -2.64 -10.09 -14.86
N ALA A 88 -2.33 -10.16 -13.56
CA ALA A 88 -3.14 -9.57 -12.51
C ALA A 88 -2.47 -8.29 -11.99
N LEU A 89 -3.12 -7.14 -12.19
CA LEU A 89 -2.71 -5.85 -11.63
C LEU A 89 -3.49 -5.61 -10.34
N LEU A 90 -2.83 -5.75 -9.20
CA LEU A 90 -3.46 -5.55 -7.89
C LEU A 90 -3.12 -4.15 -7.38
N ARG A 91 -4.10 -3.23 -7.45
CA ARG A 91 -3.98 -1.86 -6.96
C ARG A 91 -4.37 -1.81 -5.50
N TYR A 92 -3.40 -1.99 -4.61
CA TYR A 92 -3.67 -1.93 -3.18
C TYR A 92 -3.44 -0.54 -2.60
N PHE A 93 -4.14 -0.28 -1.51
CA PHE A 93 -4.12 0.99 -0.80
C PHE A 93 -2.99 1.00 0.23
N ASN A 94 -3.22 1.39 1.47
CA ASN A 94 -2.15 1.56 2.44
C ASN A 94 -1.96 0.31 3.31
N PRO A 95 -1.02 -0.61 2.99
CA PRO A 95 -0.80 -1.77 3.82
C PRO A 95 -0.17 -1.37 5.15
N ILE A 96 -0.74 -1.87 6.24
CA ILE A 96 -0.29 -1.73 7.61
C ILE A 96 -0.52 -3.02 8.38
N GLY A 97 -0.18 -3.04 9.65
CA GLY A 97 -0.27 -4.26 10.43
C GLY A 97 1.01 -5.09 10.37
N ALA A 98 1.00 -6.18 11.07
CA ALA A 98 2.05 -7.18 11.09
C ALA A 98 1.41 -8.56 11.20
N HIS A 99 2.20 -9.63 11.04
CA HIS A 99 1.64 -10.96 11.27
C HIS A 99 1.26 -11.12 12.75
N PRO A 100 0.07 -11.65 13.09
CA PRO A 100 -0.40 -11.75 14.47
C PRO A 100 0.54 -12.50 15.44
N SER A 101 1.42 -13.33 14.90
CA SER A 101 2.45 -14.04 15.70
C SER A 101 3.51 -13.11 16.33
N GLY A 102 3.61 -11.84 15.90
CA GLY A 102 4.66 -10.92 16.31
C GLY A 102 6.07 -11.28 15.81
N LYS A 103 6.18 -12.22 14.85
CA LYS A 103 7.47 -12.68 14.29
C LYS A 103 7.83 -12.00 12.97
N ILE A 104 6.84 -11.47 12.25
CA ILE A 104 7.00 -10.80 10.97
C ILE A 104 6.34 -9.43 11.06
N GLY A 105 7.08 -8.38 10.73
CA GLY A 105 6.60 -7.00 10.72
C GLY A 105 7.51 -6.09 9.91
N GLU A 106 7.20 -4.81 9.88
CA GLU A 106 7.93 -3.81 9.10
C GLU A 106 9.13 -3.27 9.90
N ASP A 107 10.31 -3.33 9.30
CA ASP A 107 11.56 -2.81 9.89
C ASP A 107 12.30 -1.93 8.87
N PRO A 108 11.84 -0.69 8.67
CA PRO A 108 12.43 0.22 7.70
C PRO A 108 13.82 0.70 8.15
N ASN A 109 14.73 0.82 7.19
CA ASN A 109 16.03 1.44 7.41
C ASN A 109 15.89 2.95 7.69
N GLY A 110 16.43 3.43 8.81
CA GLY A 110 16.40 4.82 9.21
C GLY A 110 15.04 5.28 9.76
N ILE A 111 14.72 6.57 9.58
CA ILE A 111 13.45 7.15 10.02
C ILE A 111 12.34 6.74 9.04
N PRO A 112 11.26 6.10 9.52
CA PRO A 112 10.15 5.69 8.67
C PRO A 112 9.47 6.87 7.98
N ASN A 113 9.13 6.70 6.70
CA ASN A 113 8.35 7.67 5.95
C ASN A 113 6.83 7.38 5.98
N ASN A 114 6.45 6.13 6.29
CA ASN A 114 5.07 5.70 6.40
C ASN A 114 4.53 5.97 7.82
N LEU A 115 3.22 6.25 7.90
CA LEU A 115 2.57 6.69 9.14
C LEU A 115 2.72 5.66 10.28
N VAL A 116 2.29 4.41 10.06
CA VAL A 116 2.23 3.40 11.14
C VAL A 116 3.60 2.99 11.66
N PRO A 117 4.63 2.72 10.83
CA PRO A 117 5.98 2.49 11.35
C PRO A 117 6.54 3.69 12.12
N TYR A 118 6.19 4.93 11.71
CA TYR A 118 6.58 6.14 12.44
C TYR A 118 5.91 6.19 13.81
N ILE A 119 4.58 5.98 13.87
CA ILE A 119 3.81 5.89 15.13
C ILE A 119 4.40 4.80 16.04
N ALA A 120 4.76 3.63 15.50
CA ALA A 120 5.37 2.55 16.26
C ALA A 120 6.70 2.96 16.89
N LYS A 121 7.55 3.73 16.18
CA LYS A 121 8.80 4.28 16.75
C LYS A 121 8.53 5.32 17.86
N VAL A 122 7.47 6.12 17.77
CA VAL A 122 7.03 7.00 18.86
C VAL A 122 6.54 6.16 20.05
N ALA A 123 5.75 5.12 19.79
CA ALA A 123 5.22 4.24 20.82
C ALA A 123 6.30 3.53 21.63
N VAL A 124 7.44 3.14 21.04
CA VAL A 124 8.58 2.56 21.77
C VAL A 124 9.56 3.60 22.31
N GLY A 125 9.30 4.92 22.11
CA GLY A 125 10.12 6.00 22.65
C GLY A 125 11.37 6.33 21.84
N LYS A 126 11.48 5.85 20.59
CA LYS A 126 12.60 6.17 19.67
C LYS A 126 12.42 7.49 18.94
N LEU A 127 11.19 7.97 18.83
CA LEU A 127 10.82 9.27 18.30
C LEU A 127 9.96 10.00 19.32
N GLU A 128 10.04 11.32 19.34
CA GLU A 128 9.41 12.15 20.36
C GLU A 128 7.89 12.24 20.19
N LYS A 129 7.43 12.48 18.96
CA LYS A 129 6.02 12.73 18.62
C LYS A 129 5.72 12.39 17.18
N VAL A 130 4.42 12.21 16.87
CA VAL A 130 3.94 12.00 15.51
C VAL A 130 3.73 13.34 14.81
N HIS A 131 4.14 13.46 13.55
CA HIS A 131 3.91 14.62 12.70
C HIS A 131 2.69 14.37 11.82
N VAL A 132 1.62 15.16 12.04
CA VAL A 132 0.38 15.14 11.25
C VAL A 132 0.43 16.28 10.25
N TYR A 133 0.46 15.94 8.95
CA TYR A 133 0.64 16.93 7.88
C TYR A 133 -0.69 17.44 7.35
N GLY A 134 -1.08 18.65 7.79
CA GLY A 134 -2.35 19.31 7.48
C GLY A 134 -3.50 18.88 8.41
N ASN A 135 -4.32 19.86 8.76
CA ASN A 135 -5.57 19.68 9.51
C ASN A 135 -6.72 20.52 8.92
N ASP A 136 -6.56 20.90 7.67
CA ASP A 136 -7.47 21.79 6.94
C ASP A 136 -7.99 21.15 5.63
N TYR A 137 -7.87 19.79 5.50
CA TYR A 137 -8.50 19.05 4.42
C TYR A 137 -10.04 19.03 4.59
N PRO A 138 -10.81 18.91 3.48
CA PRO A 138 -12.26 18.77 3.54
C PRO A 138 -12.68 17.37 4.00
N THR A 139 -12.21 16.95 5.16
CA THR A 139 -12.43 15.65 5.79
C THR A 139 -13.02 15.86 7.19
N PRO A 140 -13.60 14.83 7.85
CA PRO A 140 -14.30 15.01 9.12
C PRO A 140 -13.48 15.65 10.24
N ASP A 141 -12.18 15.34 10.33
CA ASP A 141 -11.28 15.90 11.34
C ASP A 141 -10.19 16.82 10.76
N GLY A 142 -10.29 17.12 9.46
CA GLY A 142 -9.36 17.97 8.74
C GLY A 142 -8.06 17.28 8.33
N THR A 143 -7.81 16.03 8.73
CA THR A 143 -6.60 15.28 8.34
C THR A 143 -6.84 14.38 7.14
N GLY A 144 -5.77 13.92 6.47
CA GLY A 144 -5.90 13.08 5.29
C GLY A 144 -6.53 11.71 5.62
N VAL A 145 -7.42 11.23 4.75
CA VAL A 145 -8.14 9.95 4.90
C VAL A 145 -7.59 8.92 3.92
N ARG A 146 -7.29 7.72 4.40
CA ARG A 146 -6.74 6.62 3.59
C ARG A 146 -7.46 5.30 3.90
N ASP A 147 -7.55 4.43 2.90
CA ASP A 147 -7.93 3.03 3.09
C ASP A 147 -6.69 2.28 3.58
N TYR A 148 -6.73 1.84 4.82
CA TYR A 148 -5.68 0.99 5.38
C TYR A 148 -6.11 -0.47 5.29
N ILE A 149 -5.21 -1.31 4.81
CA ILE A 149 -5.44 -2.75 4.67
C ILE A 149 -4.42 -3.53 5.50
N HIS A 150 -4.90 -4.54 6.21
CA HIS A 150 -4.00 -5.42 6.96
C HIS A 150 -3.09 -6.21 6.02
N VAL A 151 -1.79 -6.27 6.31
CA VAL A 151 -0.81 -6.96 5.46
C VAL A 151 -1.15 -8.44 5.22
N VAL A 152 -1.82 -9.11 6.16
CA VAL A 152 -2.29 -10.50 6.00
C VAL A 152 -3.45 -10.59 5.01
N ASP A 153 -4.40 -9.63 5.06
CA ASP A 153 -5.48 -9.57 4.07
C ASP A 153 -4.93 -9.29 2.68
N LEU A 154 -3.96 -8.37 2.57
CA LEU A 154 -3.29 -8.11 1.31
C LEU A 154 -2.61 -9.37 0.76
N ALA A 155 -1.91 -10.13 1.60
CA ALA A 155 -1.30 -11.40 1.20
C ALA A 155 -2.34 -12.42 0.72
N ARG A 156 -3.48 -12.53 1.42
CA ARG A 156 -4.61 -13.37 0.99
C ARG A 156 -5.17 -12.95 -0.36
N GLY A 157 -5.25 -11.64 -0.64
CA GLY A 157 -5.66 -11.10 -1.94
C GLY A 157 -4.71 -11.53 -3.07
N HIS A 158 -3.40 -11.56 -2.81
CA HIS A 158 -2.42 -12.08 -3.76
C HIS A 158 -2.61 -13.59 -4.01
N VAL A 159 -2.85 -14.37 -2.95
CA VAL A 159 -3.13 -15.81 -3.09
C VAL A 159 -4.43 -16.06 -3.88
N ALA A 160 -5.48 -15.25 -3.64
CA ALA A 160 -6.71 -15.35 -4.42
C ALA A 160 -6.48 -15.01 -5.91
N ALA A 161 -5.62 -14.04 -6.20
CA ALA A 161 -5.27 -13.68 -7.59
C ALA A 161 -4.49 -14.79 -8.31
N ILE A 162 -3.73 -15.67 -7.61
CA ILE A 162 -3.10 -16.85 -8.24
C ILE A 162 -4.18 -17.75 -8.84
N LYS A 163 -5.24 -18.05 -8.07
CA LYS A 163 -6.36 -18.86 -8.55
C LYS A 163 -7.08 -18.21 -9.74
N LYS A 164 -7.21 -16.89 -9.73
CA LYS A 164 -7.79 -16.14 -10.85
C LYS A 164 -6.98 -16.29 -12.13
N LEU A 165 -5.65 -16.30 -12.05
CA LEU A 165 -4.79 -16.49 -13.23
C LEU A 165 -4.90 -17.90 -13.82
N GLU A 166 -5.29 -18.92 -13.04
CA GLU A 166 -5.55 -20.28 -13.56
C GLU A 166 -6.75 -20.31 -14.52
N GLU A 167 -7.67 -19.35 -14.42
CA GLU A 167 -8.80 -19.18 -15.36
C GLU A 167 -8.37 -18.57 -16.71
N LYS A 168 -7.12 -18.20 -16.88
CA LYS A 168 -6.55 -17.54 -18.07
C LYS A 168 -7.31 -16.27 -18.45
N PRO A 169 -7.44 -15.29 -17.55
CA PRO A 169 -8.27 -14.11 -17.79
C PRO A 169 -7.66 -13.09 -18.78
N GLY A 170 -6.41 -13.32 -19.22
CA GLY A 170 -5.63 -12.29 -19.87
C GLY A 170 -5.28 -11.17 -18.89
N LEU A 171 -5.78 -9.95 -19.11
CA LEU A 171 -5.57 -8.83 -18.20
C LEU A 171 -6.68 -8.75 -17.16
N PHE A 172 -6.32 -8.90 -15.89
CA PHE A 172 -7.19 -8.72 -14.74
C PHE A 172 -6.70 -7.57 -13.87
N ILE A 173 -7.55 -6.58 -13.59
CA ILE A 173 -7.23 -5.43 -12.73
C ILE A 173 -8.19 -5.44 -11.54
N CYS A 174 -7.65 -5.29 -10.32
CA CYS A 174 -8.46 -5.31 -9.11
C CYS A 174 -7.89 -4.41 -8.02
N ASN A 175 -8.79 -3.65 -7.35
CA ASN A 175 -8.46 -2.93 -6.13
C ASN A 175 -8.45 -3.88 -4.94
N LEU A 176 -7.44 -3.74 -4.07
CA LEU A 176 -7.38 -4.42 -2.79
C LEU A 176 -7.33 -3.38 -1.66
N GLY A 177 -8.44 -3.24 -0.97
CA GLY A 177 -8.65 -2.36 0.17
C GLY A 177 -9.81 -2.84 1.01
N THR A 178 -10.10 -2.13 2.08
CA THR A 178 -11.22 -2.44 2.98
C THR A 178 -12.52 -1.80 2.53
N GLY A 179 -12.44 -0.76 1.66
CA GLY A 179 -13.57 0.08 1.32
C GLY A 179 -13.93 1.07 2.43
N HIS A 180 -13.05 1.25 3.38
CA HIS A 180 -13.24 2.15 4.52
C HIS A 180 -12.06 3.11 4.66
N GLY A 181 -12.36 4.42 4.73
CA GLY A 181 -11.35 5.45 4.94
C GLY A 181 -11.18 5.75 6.42
N TYR A 182 -9.94 5.76 6.89
CA TYR A 182 -9.57 6.22 8.23
C TYR A 182 -8.70 7.47 8.12
N SER A 183 -8.93 8.44 9.00
CA SER A 183 -8.12 9.63 9.10
C SER A 183 -6.76 9.35 9.76
N VAL A 184 -5.81 10.29 9.64
CA VAL A 184 -4.53 10.16 10.37
C VAL A 184 -4.76 10.15 11.86
N LEU A 185 -5.71 10.94 12.39
CA LEU A 185 -6.04 10.94 13.83
C LEU A 185 -6.71 9.64 14.26
N ASP A 186 -7.58 9.04 13.44
CA ASP A 186 -8.16 7.72 13.75
C ASP A 186 -7.07 6.66 13.97
N VAL A 187 -6.04 6.66 13.09
CA VAL A 187 -4.91 5.73 13.20
C VAL A 187 -4.09 5.99 14.48
N ILE A 188 -3.82 7.25 14.81
CA ILE A 188 -3.10 7.60 16.04
C ILE A 188 -3.89 7.16 17.29
N HIS A 189 -5.19 7.39 17.31
CA HIS A 189 -6.05 6.97 18.41
C HIS A 189 -6.13 5.44 18.55
N ALA A 190 -6.32 4.73 17.43
CA ALA A 190 -6.33 3.27 17.43
C ALA A 190 -4.99 2.68 17.89
N PHE A 191 -3.87 3.28 17.48
CA PHE A 191 -2.55 2.84 17.93
C PHE A 191 -2.28 3.17 19.39
N SER A 192 -2.74 4.33 19.88
CA SER A 192 -2.69 4.71 21.30
C SER A 192 -3.44 3.70 22.17
N LYS A 193 -4.63 3.28 21.74
CA LYS A 193 -5.40 2.21 22.36
C LYS A 193 -4.63 0.87 22.37
N ALA A 194 -4.02 0.50 21.25
CA ALA A 194 -3.28 -0.75 21.13
C ALA A 194 -2.04 -0.80 22.03
N CYS A 195 -1.30 0.32 22.18
CA CYS A 195 -0.11 0.37 23.03
C CYS A 195 -0.39 0.76 24.49
N GLY A 196 -1.65 1.09 24.82
CA GLY A 196 -2.08 1.41 26.20
C GLY A 196 -1.58 2.77 26.73
N LYS A 197 -1.18 3.69 25.83
CA LYS A 197 -0.74 5.05 26.19
C LYS A 197 -1.12 6.05 25.13
N GLU A 198 -1.38 7.29 25.54
CA GLU A 198 -1.61 8.40 24.62
C GLU A 198 -0.30 8.75 23.87
N LEU A 199 -0.38 8.80 22.56
CA LEU A 199 0.78 9.14 21.71
C LEU A 199 0.77 10.62 21.37
N PRO A 200 1.84 11.36 21.68
CA PRO A 200 1.92 12.77 21.38
C PRO A 200 2.02 13.00 19.86
N TYR A 201 1.33 14.02 19.38
CA TYR A 201 1.43 14.46 17.98
C TYR A 201 1.47 15.98 17.87
N VAL A 202 1.88 16.47 16.70
CA VAL A 202 1.90 17.88 16.33
C VAL A 202 1.35 18.02 14.90
N ILE A 203 0.64 19.12 14.68
CA ILE A 203 0.14 19.46 13.34
C ILE A 203 1.21 20.27 12.62
N ASP A 204 1.60 19.79 11.45
CA ASP A 204 2.51 20.48 10.53
C ASP A 204 1.76 20.93 9.27
N PRO A 205 2.33 21.85 8.47
CA PRO A 205 1.77 22.21 7.17
C PRO A 205 1.60 20.99 6.25
N ARG A 206 0.63 21.06 5.31
CA ARG A 206 0.43 20.00 4.29
C ARG A 206 1.72 19.69 3.54
N ARG A 207 1.95 18.43 3.24
CA ARG A 207 3.02 18.02 2.33
C ARG A 207 2.57 18.22 0.87
N PRO A 208 3.45 18.69 -0.02
CA PRO A 208 3.15 18.75 -1.44
C PRO A 208 2.81 17.34 -2.00
N GLY A 209 1.72 17.27 -2.76
CA GLY A 209 1.25 16.03 -3.38
C GLY A 209 0.39 15.12 -2.50
N ASP A 210 0.11 15.49 -1.25
CA ASP A 210 -0.88 14.79 -0.45
C ASP A 210 -2.30 15.19 -0.88
N ILE A 211 -3.19 14.20 -1.00
CA ILE A 211 -4.61 14.35 -1.35
C ILE A 211 -5.49 14.16 -0.12
N ALA A 212 -6.70 14.73 -0.14
CA ALA A 212 -7.62 14.69 0.99
C ALA A 212 -8.06 13.26 1.34
N GLU A 213 -8.59 12.53 0.36
CA GLU A 213 -9.16 11.21 0.56
C GLU A 213 -8.70 10.21 -0.51
N CYS A 214 -8.44 8.97 -0.09
CA CYS A 214 -8.10 7.89 -1.01
C CYS A 214 -8.54 6.54 -0.40
N TRP A 215 -9.70 6.02 -0.83
CA TRP A 215 -10.23 4.73 -0.42
C TRP A 215 -11.05 4.09 -1.54
N CYS A 216 -11.11 2.74 -1.59
CA CYS A 216 -11.62 2.01 -2.73
C CYS A 216 -13.06 1.50 -2.57
N ASP A 217 -13.64 1.11 -3.70
CA ASP A 217 -14.73 0.15 -3.77
C ASP A 217 -14.13 -1.26 -3.90
N PRO A 218 -14.24 -2.16 -2.88
CA PRO A 218 -13.70 -3.50 -2.92
C PRO A 218 -14.63 -4.53 -3.58
N SER A 219 -15.78 -4.11 -4.12
CA SER A 219 -16.83 -5.02 -4.59
C SER A 219 -16.36 -5.94 -5.73
N LYS A 220 -15.42 -5.50 -6.56
CA LYS A 220 -14.84 -6.32 -7.62
C LYS A 220 -13.99 -7.45 -7.05
N ALA A 221 -13.17 -7.18 -6.03
CA ALA A 221 -12.37 -8.21 -5.36
C ALA A 221 -13.28 -9.29 -4.74
N LYS A 222 -14.35 -8.89 -4.09
CA LYS A 222 -15.34 -9.82 -3.54
C LYS A 222 -15.98 -10.69 -4.62
N ARG A 223 -16.41 -10.10 -5.72
CA ARG A 223 -17.10 -10.81 -6.81
C ARG A 223 -16.17 -11.70 -7.62
N GLU A 224 -14.97 -11.21 -7.98
CA GLU A 224 -14.09 -11.87 -8.96
C GLU A 224 -13.02 -12.76 -8.31
N LEU A 225 -12.63 -12.47 -7.07
CA LEU A 225 -11.63 -13.23 -6.33
C LEU A 225 -12.23 -14.02 -5.16
N GLY A 226 -13.51 -13.79 -4.81
CA GLY A 226 -14.08 -14.32 -3.57
C GLY A 226 -13.35 -13.82 -2.32
N TRP A 227 -12.67 -12.67 -2.42
CA TRP A 227 -11.83 -12.10 -1.38
C TRP A 227 -12.44 -10.83 -0.79
N GLU A 228 -12.32 -10.70 0.52
CA GLU A 228 -12.72 -9.53 1.28
C GLU A 228 -11.71 -9.33 2.43
N ALA A 229 -11.44 -8.07 2.78
CA ALA A 229 -10.63 -7.76 3.95
C ALA A 229 -11.40 -8.11 5.23
N GLU A 230 -10.73 -8.77 6.17
CA GLU A 230 -11.33 -9.27 7.41
C GLU A 230 -10.92 -8.45 8.64
N TYR A 231 -9.74 -7.79 8.59
CA TYR A 231 -9.19 -7.05 9.71
C TYR A 231 -9.53 -5.57 9.64
N GLY A 232 -9.93 -4.99 10.78
CA GLY A 232 -10.15 -3.57 10.95
C GLY A 232 -8.93 -2.83 11.50
N ILE A 233 -9.09 -1.52 11.73
CA ILE A 233 -7.99 -0.65 12.20
C ILE A 233 -7.47 -1.06 13.59
N ASP A 234 -8.33 -1.56 14.47
CA ASP A 234 -7.93 -2.02 15.80
C ASP A 234 -6.98 -3.23 15.72
N GLU A 235 -7.29 -4.21 14.86
CA GLU A 235 -6.42 -5.37 14.61
C GLU A 235 -5.11 -4.96 13.94
N MET A 236 -5.17 -4.10 12.95
CA MET A 236 -3.99 -3.58 12.25
C MET A 236 -3.01 -2.90 13.22
N CYS A 237 -3.53 -2.04 14.10
CA CYS A 237 -2.71 -1.34 15.10
C CYS A 237 -2.21 -2.29 16.20
N ARG A 238 -3.06 -3.20 16.68
CA ARG A 238 -2.67 -4.22 17.67
C ARG A 238 -1.54 -5.09 17.18
N ASP A 239 -1.61 -5.58 15.94
CA ASP A 239 -0.63 -6.50 15.40
C ASP A 239 0.67 -5.78 15.04
N SER A 240 0.59 -4.51 14.57
CA SER A 240 1.77 -3.63 14.42
C SER A 240 2.46 -3.40 15.78
N TRP A 241 1.70 -3.13 16.83
CA TRP A 241 2.24 -2.94 18.16
C TRP A 241 2.84 -4.23 18.73
N ASN A 242 2.16 -5.37 18.54
CA ASN A 242 2.67 -6.68 18.94
C ASN A 242 4.05 -6.95 18.33
N TRP A 243 4.23 -6.70 17.02
CA TRP A 243 5.54 -6.79 16.39
C TRP A 243 6.55 -5.80 17.00
N GLN A 244 6.24 -4.51 17.03
CA GLN A 244 7.19 -3.48 17.42
C GLN A 244 7.60 -3.57 18.89
N SER A 245 6.68 -3.96 19.79
CA SER A 245 6.97 -4.10 21.23
C SER A 245 7.91 -5.26 21.55
N HIS A 246 7.83 -6.35 20.77
CA HIS A 246 8.74 -7.50 20.90
C HIS A 246 10.05 -7.34 20.10
N ASN A 247 10.06 -6.43 19.13
CA ASN A 247 11.21 -6.15 18.26
C ASN A 247 11.51 -4.64 18.23
N PRO A 248 11.84 -4.01 19.37
CA PRO A 248 12.05 -2.56 19.42
C PRO A 248 13.18 -2.09 18.51
N ASP A 249 14.19 -2.93 18.29
CA ASP A 249 15.35 -2.68 17.44
C ASP A 249 15.26 -3.30 16.05
N GLY A 250 14.08 -3.79 15.68
CA GLY A 250 13.84 -4.47 14.40
C GLY A 250 14.26 -5.93 14.44
N TYR A 251 14.52 -6.49 13.25
CA TYR A 251 15.05 -7.85 13.15
C TYR A 251 16.47 -7.90 13.75
N LYS A 252 16.69 -8.84 14.67
CA LYS A 252 18.06 -9.06 15.17
C LYS A 252 18.93 -9.53 14.01
N THR A 253 19.96 -8.76 13.68
CA THR A 253 21.04 -9.26 12.83
C THR A 253 21.66 -10.45 13.55
N ALA A 254 21.68 -11.61 12.91
CA ALA A 254 22.47 -12.72 13.40
C ALA A 254 23.93 -12.24 13.49
N GLU A 255 24.49 -12.22 14.70
CA GLU A 255 25.93 -12.03 14.93
C GLU A 255 26.70 -13.20 14.32
#